data_358cbe850535c6e191b13cc2873d30a6
#
_entry.id   358cbe850535c6e191b13cc2873d30a6
#
_cell.length_a   1.000
_cell.length_b   1.000
_cell.length_c   1.000
_cell.angle_alpha   90.00
_cell.angle_beta   90.00
_cell.angle_gamma   90.00
#
_symmetry.space_group_name_H-M   'P 1'
#
loop_
_entity.id
_entity.type
_entity.pdbx_description
1 polymer ?
#
loop_
_entity_poly.entity_id
_entity_poly.type
_entity_poly.pdbx_seq_one_letter_code
_entity_poly.pdbx_strand_id
1 'polypeptide(L)'
;MGHKKTVKVKYSRQESLDYHVKRHPMEMEFTTACDENGILTGMKGIIIADTGAYASLGGPVLHRACTHAAGPYNYQNIDIFGMSVYTNNVVSGAFRGFGVTQSCFATEMNINLLAEMVGIDPWEFRRRNAIKPGDILPNGQTADPNTNMVACLDAVKDIYYAHPYVGIACGFKNSGTGMGKKDIGRVLLSVEQGKIHIRTSASCMGQGIGQMVLTEICHVTELDPALFVFEAADTARTPDSGTSTASRQTVMTGEAARRVGEKLKMALSGGKTIAGLEGQEFFGEYSAKTDPLGAIKESPISQVSYSYGAQVIILNEQGRIEKAVSAFDVGTPVNVQSVEGQIEGGMVMGIGYGVTEKFECVDGYPKSKFGTIGFMRATEAPELEVILCQPDEKDKLPFSLGAKGCGELCMIPTAPACAHAYYRLDGQFRQSLPLINTPCRK
;
A
#
# COMPACT_ATOMS: atom_id res chain seq x y z
N MET A 1 -15.64 6.96 36.10
CA MET A 1 -14.76 8.09 35.69
C MET A 1 -15.62 9.27 35.31
N GLY A 2 -15.23 10.48 35.71
CA GLY A 2 -16.03 11.67 35.51
C GLY A 2 -16.22 12.08 34.05
N HIS A 3 -17.24 11.56 33.43
CA HIS A 3 -17.59 11.75 32.01
C HIS A 3 -17.81 13.19 31.53
N LYS A 4 -17.43 14.17 32.33
CA LYS A 4 -17.64 15.60 32.05
C LYS A 4 -16.33 16.42 31.88
N LYS A 5 -15.17 15.77 31.91
CA LYS A 5 -13.88 16.47 31.78
C LYS A 5 -13.11 15.94 30.59
N THR A 6 -12.53 16.85 29.82
CA THR A 6 -11.59 16.52 28.74
C THR A 6 -10.32 15.89 29.35
N VAL A 7 -9.91 14.74 28.81
CA VAL A 7 -8.67 14.06 29.19
C VAL A 7 -7.78 13.96 27.96
N LYS A 8 -6.50 14.31 28.11
CA LYS A 8 -5.48 14.19 27.06
C LYS A 8 -4.36 13.27 27.54
N VAL A 9 -4.02 12.28 26.72
CA VAL A 9 -2.86 11.42 26.90
C VAL A 9 -1.89 11.69 25.76
N LYS A 10 -0.62 11.88 26.07
CA LYS A 10 0.45 12.11 25.09
C LYS A 10 1.69 11.33 25.53
N TYR A 11 2.12 10.39 24.72
CA TYR A 11 3.40 9.70 24.92
C TYR A 11 4.58 10.62 24.62
N SER A 12 5.63 10.51 25.42
CA SER A 12 6.96 10.98 25.06
C SER A 12 7.50 10.17 23.86
N ARG A 13 8.58 10.63 23.27
CA ARG A 13 9.23 9.87 22.18
C ARG A 13 9.71 8.50 22.65
N GLN A 14 10.26 8.40 23.87
CA GLN A 14 10.73 7.13 24.42
C GLN A 14 9.56 6.18 24.68
N GLU A 15 8.49 6.63 25.33
CA GLU A 15 7.28 5.81 25.52
C GLU A 15 6.71 5.34 24.19
N SER A 16 6.74 6.17 23.16
CA SER A 16 6.29 5.80 21.81
C SER A 16 7.19 4.71 21.18
N LEU A 17 8.51 4.76 21.42
CA LEU A 17 9.44 3.72 20.99
C LEU A 17 9.19 2.40 21.72
N ASP A 18 8.89 2.46 23.02
CA ASP A 18 8.74 1.29 23.86
C ASP A 18 7.36 0.61 23.69
N TYR A 19 6.28 1.38 23.52
CA TYR A 19 4.91 0.87 23.62
C TYR A 19 4.09 0.92 22.32
N HIS A 20 4.42 1.77 21.35
CA HIS A 20 3.72 1.71 20.05
C HIS A 20 4.07 0.44 19.30
N VAL A 21 3.08 -0.06 18.56
CA VAL A 21 3.24 -1.25 17.72
C VAL A 21 4.39 -1.09 16.72
N LYS A 22 5.09 -2.19 16.47
CA LYS A 22 6.19 -2.29 15.52
C LYS A 22 5.78 -3.13 14.30
N ARG A 23 6.59 -3.10 13.24
CA ARG A 23 6.45 -4.04 12.14
C ARG A 23 6.71 -5.46 12.64
N HIS A 24 5.86 -6.41 12.23
CA HIS A 24 6.05 -7.82 12.57
C HIS A 24 7.38 -8.33 12.02
N PRO A 25 8.31 -8.83 12.86
CA PRO A 25 9.37 -9.71 12.39
C PRO A 25 8.75 -10.97 11.79
N MET A 26 9.31 -11.45 10.68
CA MET A 26 8.85 -12.68 10.04
C MET A 26 10.04 -13.52 9.62
N GLU A 27 9.97 -14.82 9.90
CA GLU A 27 10.84 -15.84 9.33
C GLU A 27 10.08 -16.55 8.22
N MET A 28 10.74 -16.70 7.06
CA MET A 28 10.08 -17.22 5.87
C MET A 28 10.97 -18.23 5.16
N GLU A 29 10.38 -19.36 4.80
CA GLU A 29 11.00 -20.38 3.99
C GLU A 29 10.16 -20.57 2.73
N PHE A 30 10.71 -20.24 1.56
CA PHE A 30 10.02 -20.33 0.28
C PHE A 30 10.76 -21.25 -0.67
N THR A 31 10.01 -22.16 -1.25
CA THR A 31 10.44 -23.00 -2.38
C THR A 31 9.63 -22.61 -3.59
N THR A 32 10.31 -22.22 -4.67
CA THR A 32 9.69 -21.75 -5.90
C THR A 32 10.22 -22.56 -7.08
N ALA A 33 9.39 -22.74 -8.11
CA ALA A 33 9.73 -23.50 -9.29
C ALA A 33 9.26 -22.80 -10.57
N CYS A 34 10.06 -22.94 -11.62
CA CYS A 34 9.69 -22.59 -12.99
C CYS A 34 10.10 -23.72 -13.94
N ASP A 35 9.57 -23.70 -15.16
CA ASP A 35 10.02 -24.58 -16.23
C ASP A 35 11.30 -24.04 -16.88
N GLU A 36 11.81 -24.80 -17.89
CA GLU A 36 13.01 -24.43 -18.66
C GLU A 36 12.87 -23.11 -19.45
N ASN A 37 11.64 -22.67 -19.71
CA ASN A 37 11.33 -21.43 -20.39
C ASN A 37 11.17 -20.26 -19.40
N GLY A 38 11.35 -20.51 -18.09
CA GLY A 38 11.21 -19.53 -17.04
C GLY A 38 9.74 -19.20 -16.72
N ILE A 39 8.80 -20.08 -17.01
CA ILE A 39 7.40 -19.93 -16.61
C ILE A 39 7.19 -20.54 -15.22
N LEU A 40 6.68 -19.74 -14.30
CA LEU A 40 6.44 -20.14 -12.91
C LEU A 40 5.39 -21.27 -12.83
N THR A 41 5.74 -22.37 -12.16
CA THR A 41 4.91 -23.57 -12.06
C THR A 41 4.38 -23.82 -10.65
N GLY A 42 5.12 -23.43 -9.63
CA GLY A 42 4.69 -23.68 -8.26
C GLY A 42 5.45 -22.86 -7.21
N MET A 43 4.77 -22.70 -6.08
CA MET A 43 5.32 -22.04 -4.90
C MET A 43 4.82 -22.74 -3.65
N LYS A 44 5.75 -23.06 -2.73
CA LYS A 44 5.46 -23.48 -1.37
C LYS A 44 6.14 -22.52 -0.41
N GLY A 45 5.43 -22.11 0.64
CA GLY A 45 5.98 -21.18 1.61
C GLY A 45 5.52 -21.43 3.04
N ILE A 46 6.42 -21.18 3.99
CA ILE A 46 6.11 -21.16 5.41
C ILE A 46 6.45 -19.74 5.90
N ILE A 47 5.50 -19.10 6.60
CA ILE A 47 5.66 -17.77 7.17
C ILE A 47 5.35 -17.83 8.65
N ILE A 48 6.34 -17.55 9.50
CA ILE A 48 6.18 -17.43 10.94
C ILE A 48 6.30 -15.95 11.31
N ALA A 49 5.25 -15.39 11.92
CA ALA A 49 5.18 -13.97 12.27
C ALA A 49 5.17 -13.79 13.79
N ASP A 50 6.14 -13.03 14.32
CA ASP A 50 6.20 -12.64 15.72
C ASP A 50 5.22 -11.49 16.01
N THR A 51 4.22 -11.72 16.87
CA THR A 51 3.26 -10.68 17.28
C THR A 51 3.74 -9.89 18.50
N GLY A 52 4.80 -10.32 19.14
CA GLY A 52 5.17 -9.85 20.47
C GLY A 52 4.21 -10.33 21.56
N ALA A 53 4.13 -9.59 22.66
CA ALA A 53 3.39 -9.99 23.87
C ALA A 53 1.86 -10.00 23.72
N TYR A 54 1.30 -9.42 22.68
CA TYR A 54 -0.14 -9.29 22.47
C TYR A 54 -0.54 -9.59 21.03
N ALA A 55 -1.78 -10.08 20.83
CA ALA A 55 -2.31 -10.39 19.51
C ALA A 55 -2.32 -9.19 18.56
N SER A 56 -2.71 -8.02 19.04
CA SER A 56 -2.85 -6.81 18.21
C SER A 56 -3.50 -7.15 16.85
N LEU A 57 -2.77 -6.93 15.75
CA LEU A 57 -3.18 -7.28 14.40
C LEU A 57 -2.33 -8.41 13.79
N GLY A 58 -1.70 -9.27 14.62
CA GLY A 58 -0.83 -10.35 14.16
C GLY A 58 -1.49 -11.28 13.14
N GLY A 59 -2.66 -11.82 13.45
CA GLY A 59 -3.41 -12.67 12.52
C GLY A 59 -3.74 -11.98 11.20
N PRO A 60 -4.37 -10.79 11.18
CA PRO A 60 -4.65 -10.05 9.95
C PRO A 60 -3.41 -9.70 9.12
N VAL A 61 -2.29 -9.33 9.76
CA VAL A 61 -1.03 -9.00 9.06
C VAL A 61 -0.43 -10.25 8.42
N LEU A 62 -0.36 -11.37 9.15
CA LEU A 62 0.07 -12.65 8.62
C LEU A 62 -0.80 -13.11 7.45
N HIS A 63 -2.12 -13.05 7.61
CA HIS A 63 -3.05 -13.41 6.55
C HIS A 63 -2.79 -12.61 5.26
N ARG A 64 -2.47 -11.33 5.41
CA ARG A 64 -2.14 -10.49 4.26
C ARG A 64 -0.77 -10.84 3.65
N ALA A 65 0.21 -11.18 4.46
CA ALA A 65 1.50 -11.70 3.99
C ALA A 65 1.31 -12.98 3.16
N CYS A 66 0.50 -13.94 3.65
CA CYS A 66 0.22 -15.20 2.95
C CYS A 66 -0.53 -14.99 1.63
N THR A 67 -1.60 -14.19 1.62
CA THR A 67 -2.42 -13.98 0.42
C THR A 67 -1.73 -13.17 -0.68
N HIS A 68 -0.61 -12.54 -0.38
CA HIS A 68 0.21 -11.79 -1.34
C HIS A 68 1.59 -12.43 -1.56
N ALA A 69 1.86 -13.57 -0.94
CA ALA A 69 3.18 -14.21 -0.97
C ALA A 69 3.66 -14.55 -2.39
N ALA A 70 2.75 -14.89 -3.31
CA ALA A 70 3.13 -15.18 -4.69
C ALA A 70 3.54 -13.93 -5.51
N GLY A 71 3.41 -12.72 -4.95
CA GLY A 71 3.66 -11.50 -5.71
C GLY A 71 2.65 -11.29 -6.85
N PRO A 72 2.89 -10.32 -7.74
CA PRO A 72 2.03 -10.05 -8.89
C PRO A 72 2.35 -10.99 -10.07
N TYR A 73 2.48 -12.29 -9.79
CA TYR A 73 2.89 -13.31 -10.76
C TYR A 73 1.86 -14.42 -10.90
N ASN A 74 1.76 -14.97 -12.11
CA ASN A 74 0.84 -16.04 -12.45
C ASN A 74 1.47 -17.42 -12.12
N TYR A 75 1.40 -17.83 -10.86
CA TYR A 75 1.77 -19.17 -10.42
C TYR A 75 0.64 -20.18 -10.70
N GLN A 76 0.97 -21.35 -11.20
CA GLN A 76 0.01 -22.41 -11.45
C GLN A 76 -0.43 -23.12 -10.17
N ASN A 77 0.47 -23.27 -9.20
CA ASN A 77 0.21 -23.96 -7.93
C ASN A 77 0.82 -23.18 -6.77
N ILE A 78 0.03 -22.98 -5.70
CA ILE A 78 0.46 -22.23 -4.53
C ILE A 78 0.04 -22.98 -3.26
N ASP A 79 1.00 -23.21 -2.36
CA ASP A 79 0.78 -23.78 -1.02
C ASP A 79 1.52 -22.93 0.02
N ILE A 80 0.79 -22.10 0.76
CA ILE A 80 1.36 -21.18 1.75
C ILE A 80 0.78 -21.48 3.13
N PHE A 81 1.65 -21.85 4.06
CA PHE A 81 1.33 -21.99 5.47
C PHE A 81 1.81 -20.78 6.26
N GLY A 82 0.97 -20.23 7.12
CA GLY A 82 1.31 -19.12 8.00
C GLY A 82 0.97 -19.39 9.47
N MET A 83 1.88 -19.00 10.37
CA MET A 83 1.68 -19.09 11.81
C MET A 83 2.06 -17.78 12.50
N SER A 84 1.17 -17.25 13.33
CA SER A 84 1.40 -16.09 14.19
C SER A 84 1.72 -16.57 15.61
N VAL A 85 2.84 -16.12 16.16
CA VAL A 85 3.32 -16.59 17.46
C VAL A 85 3.41 -15.45 18.47
N TYR A 86 3.06 -15.74 19.71
CA TYR A 86 3.33 -14.85 20.85
C TYR A 86 4.75 -14.99 21.32
N THR A 87 5.38 -13.88 21.67
CA THR A 87 6.71 -13.83 22.25
C THR A 87 6.75 -12.78 23.37
N ASN A 88 7.89 -12.67 24.06
CA ASN A 88 8.11 -11.60 25.04
C ASN A 88 8.61 -10.30 24.40
N ASN A 89 8.63 -10.21 23.07
CA ASN A 89 9.05 -9.01 22.36
C ASN A 89 7.99 -7.88 22.45
N VAL A 90 8.39 -6.69 22.04
CA VAL A 90 7.49 -5.54 21.92
C VAL A 90 6.35 -5.88 20.97
N VAL A 91 5.14 -5.42 21.28
CA VAL A 91 3.95 -5.71 20.49
C VAL A 91 4.10 -5.23 19.06
N SER A 92 3.80 -6.13 18.14
CA SER A 92 3.72 -5.85 16.70
C SER A 92 2.29 -5.48 16.30
N GLY A 93 2.10 -4.75 15.20
CA GLY A 93 0.78 -4.33 14.76
C GLY A 93 0.75 -3.83 13.32
N ALA A 94 -0.26 -3.02 13.01
CA ALA A 94 -0.39 -2.43 11.69
C ALA A 94 0.78 -1.49 11.38
N PHE A 95 1.49 -1.77 10.29
CA PHE A 95 2.52 -0.91 9.75
C PHE A 95 2.39 -0.88 8.22
N ARG A 96 2.74 0.23 7.56
CA ARG A 96 2.59 0.43 6.11
C ARG A 96 3.03 -0.80 5.32
N GLY A 97 2.20 -1.34 4.42
CA GLY A 97 2.41 -2.59 3.69
C GLY A 97 1.75 -3.82 4.32
N PHE A 98 1.52 -3.82 5.66
CA PHE A 98 0.68 -4.77 6.39
C PHE A 98 0.99 -6.25 6.09
N GLY A 99 2.26 -6.66 6.21
CA GLY A 99 2.72 -8.03 5.96
C GLY A 99 3.21 -8.29 4.53
N VAL A 100 2.69 -7.59 3.54
CA VAL A 100 3.07 -7.77 2.14
C VAL A 100 4.52 -7.33 1.89
N THR A 101 5.01 -6.32 2.59
CA THR A 101 6.40 -5.85 2.47
C THR A 101 7.39 -6.97 2.82
N GLN A 102 7.07 -7.77 3.83
CA GLN A 102 7.91 -8.88 4.28
C GLN A 102 7.88 -10.03 3.27
N SER A 103 6.68 -10.52 2.89
CA SER A 103 6.57 -11.61 1.92
C SER A 103 7.11 -11.22 0.53
N CYS A 104 6.93 -9.97 0.11
CA CYS A 104 7.49 -9.47 -1.14
C CYS A 104 9.03 -9.59 -1.18
N PHE A 105 9.71 -9.31 -0.05
CA PHE A 105 11.17 -9.47 0.01
C PHE A 105 11.58 -10.91 -0.30
N ALA A 106 10.97 -11.90 0.35
CA ALA A 106 11.29 -13.29 0.11
C ALA A 106 10.97 -13.73 -1.33
N THR A 107 9.80 -13.35 -1.83
CA THR A 107 9.35 -13.70 -3.19
C THR A 107 10.26 -13.12 -4.25
N GLU A 108 10.55 -11.84 -4.19
CA GLU A 108 11.36 -11.14 -5.20
C GLU A 108 12.81 -11.63 -5.22
N MET A 109 13.36 -12.01 -4.05
CA MET A 109 14.68 -12.64 -3.99
C MET A 109 14.68 -14.02 -4.64
N ASN A 110 13.63 -14.84 -4.45
CA ASN A 110 13.47 -16.12 -5.14
C ASN A 110 13.31 -15.96 -6.66
N ILE A 111 12.57 -14.93 -7.12
CA ILE A 111 12.42 -14.62 -8.55
C ILE A 111 13.79 -14.31 -9.19
N ASN A 112 14.67 -13.58 -8.49
CA ASN A 112 16.02 -13.33 -8.99
C ASN A 112 16.83 -14.63 -9.14
N LEU A 113 16.76 -15.53 -8.14
CA LEU A 113 17.46 -16.81 -8.20
C LEU A 113 16.93 -17.72 -9.32
N LEU A 114 15.62 -17.78 -9.51
CA LEU A 114 15.04 -18.57 -10.63
C LEU A 114 15.47 -18.00 -11.97
N ALA A 115 15.43 -16.68 -12.14
CA ALA A 115 15.88 -16.01 -13.37
C ALA A 115 17.35 -16.37 -13.70
N GLU A 116 18.23 -16.32 -12.68
CA GLU A 116 19.64 -16.71 -12.83
C GLU A 116 19.80 -18.19 -13.19
N MET A 117 19.07 -19.09 -12.49
CA MET A 117 19.14 -20.53 -12.73
C MET A 117 18.76 -20.96 -14.14
N VAL A 118 17.80 -20.25 -14.78
CA VAL A 118 17.38 -20.53 -16.16
C VAL A 118 18.04 -19.62 -17.19
N GLY A 119 18.97 -18.74 -16.77
CA GLY A 119 19.72 -17.84 -17.64
C GLY A 119 18.86 -16.77 -18.32
N ILE A 120 17.77 -16.35 -17.69
CA ILE A 120 16.88 -15.30 -18.20
C ILE A 120 17.13 -14.01 -17.40
N ASP A 121 17.17 -12.87 -18.09
CA ASP A 121 17.30 -11.58 -17.42
C ASP A 121 16.17 -11.35 -16.39
N PRO A 122 16.45 -10.83 -15.19
CA PRO A 122 15.45 -10.65 -14.14
C PRO A 122 14.25 -9.77 -14.50
N TRP A 123 14.42 -8.76 -15.37
CA TRP A 123 13.31 -7.96 -15.88
C TRP A 123 12.42 -8.79 -16.81
N GLU A 124 13.04 -9.48 -17.77
CA GLU A 124 12.35 -10.34 -18.72
C GLU A 124 11.62 -11.50 -18.03
N PHE A 125 12.23 -12.12 -17.00
CA PHE A 125 11.62 -13.18 -16.21
C PHE A 125 10.32 -12.68 -15.53
N ARG A 126 10.38 -11.48 -14.93
CA ARG A 126 9.20 -10.85 -14.32
C ARG A 126 8.12 -10.56 -15.35
N ARG A 127 8.50 -10.03 -16.51
CA ARG A 127 7.55 -9.66 -17.55
C ARG A 127 6.80 -10.87 -18.14
N ARG A 128 7.49 -11.99 -18.30
CA ARG A 128 6.86 -13.27 -18.74
C ARG A 128 5.80 -13.76 -17.78
N ASN A 129 6.06 -13.64 -16.50
CA ASN A 129 5.25 -14.19 -15.43
C ASN A 129 4.27 -13.18 -14.82
N ALA A 130 4.31 -11.93 -15.23
CA ALA A 130 3.45 -10.88 -14.69
C ALA A 130 1.97 -11.20 -14.88
N ILE A 131 1.17 -10.97 -13.83
CA ILE A 131 -0.30 -11.07 -13.89
C ILE A 131 -0.84 -10.12 -14.98
N LYS A 132 -1.79 -10.65 -15.76
CA LYS A 132 -2.50 -9.96 -16.83
C LYS A 132 -4.02 -9.99 -16.57
N PRO A 133 -4.80 -9.12 -17.21
CA PRO A 133 -6.25 -9.24 -17.18
C PRO A 133 -6.72 -10.64 -17.52
N GLY A 134 -7.62 -11.20 -16.69
CA GLY A 134 -8.16 -12.55 -16.85
C GLY A 134 -7.36 -13.66 -16.20
N ASP A 135 -6.13 -13.44 -15.76
CA ASP A 135 -5.35 -14.40 -14.97
C ASP A 135 -5.96 -14.61 -13.57
N ILE A 136 -5.62 -15.71 -12.92
CA ILE A 136 -6.07 -15.97 -11.54
C ILE A 136 -5.01 -15.46 -10.56
N LEU A 137 -5.43 -14.56 -9.69
CA LEU A 137 -4.62 -14.04 -8.59
C LEU A 137 -4.39 -15.11 -7.51
N PRO A 138 -3.35 -14.98 -6.67
CA PRO A 138 -3.02 -15.96 -5.62
C PRO A 138 -4.16 -16.31 -4.66
N ASN A 139 -5.13 -15.43 -4.52
CA ASN A 139 -6.32 -15.64 -3.67
C ASN A 139 -7.54 -16.20 -4.40
N GLY A 140 -7.39 -16.64 -5.66
CA GLY A 140 -8.45 -17.22 -6.49
C GLY A 140 -9.35 -16.21 -7.21
N GLN A 141 -9.11 -14.91 -7.05
CA GLN A 141 -9.85 -13.87 -7.79
C GLN A 141 -9.30 -13.73 -9.21
N THR A 142 -10.19 -13.55 -10.18
CA THR A 142 -9.79 -13.19 -11.55
C THR A 142 -9.25 -11.75 -11.57
N ALA A 143 -8.12 -11.53 -12.19
CA ALA A 143 -7.51 -10.21 -12.37
C ALA A 143 -8.39 -9.34 -13.26
N ASP A 144 -8.72 -8.16 -12.77
CA ASP A 144 -9.63 -7.20 -13.42
C ASP A 144 -9.06 -6.70 -14.77
N PRO A 145 -9.91 -6.22 -15.70
CA PRO A 145 -9.47 -5.61 -16.95
C PRO A 145 -8.47 -4.46 -16.76
N ASN A 146 -8.54 -3.75 -15.62
CA ASN A 146 -7.61 -2.67 -15.28
C ASN A 146 -6.30 -3.15 -14.64
N THR A 147 -5.95 -4.43 -14.71
CA THR A 147 -4.68 -4.97 -14.21
C THR A 147 -3.53 -4.57 -15.14
N ASN A 148 -2.63 -3.71 -14.64
CA ASN A 148 -1.65 -3.01 -15.47
C ASN A 148 -0.19 -3.31 -15.08
N MET A 149 0.09 -4.52 -14.55
CA MET A 149 1.43 -4.92 -14.10
C MET A 149 2.47 -4.90 -15.22
N VAL A 150 2.08 -5.35 -16.42
CA VAL A 150 2.97 -5.38 -17.60
C VAL A 150 3.40 -3.96 -18.00
N ALA A 151 2.46 -3.00 -18.02
CA ALA A 151 2.80 -1.61 -18.33
C ALA A 151 3.74 -0.98 -17.29
N CYS A 152 3.61 -1.35 -16.00
CA CYS A 152 4.55 -0.90 -14.97
C CYS A 152 5.97 -1.43 -15.21
N LEU A 153 6.10 -2.70 -15.64
CA LEU A 153 7.40 -3.28 -16.02
C LEU A 153 7.98 -2.64 -17.27
N ASP A 154 7.15 -2.43 -18.29
CA ASP A 154 7.58 -1.83 -19.55
C ASP A 154 8.05 -0.37 -19.35
N ALA A 155 7.41 0.37 -18.44
CA ALA A 155 7.78 1.76 -18.12
C ALA A 155 9.16 1.92 -17.48
N VAL A 156 9.68 0.92 -16.78
CA VAL A 156 11.02 0.96 -16.18
C VAL A 156 12.08 0.24 -17.01
N LYS A 157 11.71 -0.34 -18.15
CA LYS A 157 12.61 -1.18 -18.97
C LYS A 157 13.89 -0.50 -19.36
N ASP A 158 13.80 0.66 -20.01
CA ASP A 158 14.96 1.36 -20.55
C ASP A 158 15.88 1.84 -19.43
N ILE A 159 15.31 2.29 -18.32
CA ILE A 159 16.05 2.69 -17.12
C ILE A 159 16.81 1.48 -16.53
N TYR A 160 16.15 0.33 -16.45
CA TYR A 160 16.76 -0.90 -15.94
C TYR A 160 17.97 -1.33 -16.80
N TYR A 161 17.85 -1.30 -18.13
CA TYR A 161 18.95 -1.72 -19.00
C TYR A 161 20.06 -0.67 -19.15
N ALA A 162 19.81 0.59 -18.80
CA ALA A 162 20.80 1.67 -18.91
C ALA A 162 21.88 1.63 -17.81
N HIS A 163 21.67 0.89 -16.71
CA HIS A 163 22.55 0.93 -15.55
C HIS A 163 23.07 -0.47 -15.17
N PRO A 164 24.38 -0.63 -14.88
CA PRO A 164 24.94 -1.92 -14.50
C PRO A 164 24.54 -2.38 -13.10
N TYR A 165 24.43 -1.46 -12.15
CA TYR A 165 24.13 -1.75 -10.73
C TYR A 165 22.69 -1.35 -10.40
N VAL A 166 21.75 -1.91 -11.14
CA VAL A 166 20.32 -1.66 -10.97
C VAL A 166 19.63 -2.89 -10.43
N GLY A 167 18.80 -2.73 -9.42
CA GLY A 167 17.91 -3.79 -8.92
C GLY A 167 16.47 -3.50 -9.29
N ILE A 168 15.70 -4.54 -9.56
CA ILE A 168 14.27 -4.46 -9.88
C ILE A 168 13.48 -5.37 -8.95
N ALA A 169 12.29 -4.91 -8.56
CA ALA A 169 11.29 -5.71 -7.86
C ALA A 169 9.87 -5.26 -8.24
N CYS A 170 8.93 -6.18 -8.12
CA CYS A 170 7.51 -5.94 -8.36
C CYS A 170 6.71 -6.05 -7.07
N GLY A 171 5.56 -5.37 -7.03
CA GLY A 171 4.64 -5.48 -5.92
C GLY A 171 3.21 -5.29 -6.37
N PHE A 172 2.28 -5.79 -5.58
CA PHE A 172 0.87 -5.49 -5.70
C PHE A 172 0.23 -5.35 -4.34
N LYS A 173 -0.89 -4.64 -4.28
CA LYS A 173 -1.59 -4.43 -3.01
C LYS A 173 -3.07 -4.21 -3.24
N ASN A 174 -3.87 -4.88 -2.43
CA ASN A 174 -5.32 -4.69 -2.41
C ASN A 174 -5.72 -3.30 -1.91
N SER A 175 -6.84 -2.79 -2.43
CA SER A 175 -7.57 -1.65 -1.89
C SER A 175 -8.79 -2.14 -1.12
N GLY A 176 -8.92 -1.74 0.14
CA GLY A 176 -10.02 -2.19 1.00
C GLY A 176 -9.67 -3.35 1.93
N THR A 177 -10.54 -3.57 2.91
CA THR A 177 -10.42 -4.69 3.85
C THR A 177 -10.70 -6.03 3.19
N GLY A 178 -11.67 -6.08 2.29
CA GLY A 178 -12.01 -7.25 1.50
C GLY A 178 -12.41 -8.49 2.30
N MET A 179 -12.39 -9.66 1.63
CA MET A 179 -12.58 -11.00 2.22
C MET A 179 -13.89 -11.16 2.99
N GLY A 180 -14.99 -10.64 2.43
CA GLY A 180 -16.32 -10.70 3.04
C GLY A 180 -16.53 -9.78 4.23
N LYS A 181 -15.53 -8.99 4.62
CA LYS A 181 -15.68 -8.05 5.72
C LYS A 181 -16.40 -6.78 5.27
N LYS A 182 -17.19 -6.22 6.18
CA LYS A 182 -17.87 -4.95 5.95
C LYS A 182 -16.83 -3.84 5.73
N ASP A 183 -16.93 -3.12 4.62
CA ASP A 183 -16.03 -2.04 4.26
C ASP A 183 -16.84 -0.83 3.76
N ILE A 184 -16.93 0.22 4.58
CA ILE A 184 -17.86 1.33 4.40
C ILE A 184 -17.11 2.66 4.39
N GLY A 185 -17.41 3.52 3.39
CA GLY A 185 -17.09 4.93 3.39
C GLY A 185 -18.36 5.78 3.61
N ARG A 186 -18.24 6.89 4.36
CA ARG A 186 -19.33 7.83 4.63
C ARG A 186 -18.85 9.26 4.63
N VAL A 187 -19.66 10.12 4.02
CA VAL A 187 -19.47 11.58 3.99
C VAL A 187 -20.81 12.26 4.21
N LEU A 188 -20.84 13.26 5.09
CA LEU A 188 -21.97 14.15 5.32
C LEU A 188 -21.60 15.54 4.82
N LEU A 189 -22.49 16.14 4.02
CA LEU A 189 -22.43 17.56 3.70
C LEU A 189 -23.56 18.26 4.44
N SER A 190 -23.28 19.43 5.04
CA SER A 190 -24.30 20.32 5.59
C SER A 190 -24.08 21.74 5.06
N VAL A 191 -25.17 22.43 4.74
CA VAL A 191 -25.09 23.83 4.29
C VAL A 191 -25.35 24.73 5.50
N GLU A 192 -24.30 25.46 5.90
CA GLU A 192 -24.32 26.31 7.08
C GLU A 192 -23.63 27.64 6.77
N GLN A 193 -24.30 28.75 7.03
CA GLN A 193 -23.79 30.12 6.81
C GLN A 193 -23.28 30.37 5.38
N GLY A 194 -24.00 29.83 4.40
CA GLY A 194 -23.67 29.96 2.96
C GLY A 194 -22.44 29.18 2.52
N LYS A 195 -21.93 28.25 3.33
CA LYS A 195 -20.84 27.32 3.03
C LYS A 195 -21.33 25.87 3.10
N ILE A 196 -20.59 24.96 2.46
CA ILE A 196 -20.85 23.52 2.48
C ILE A 196 -19.79 22.87 3.37
N HIS A 197 -20.20 22.38 4.52
CA HIS A 197 -19.33 21.73 5.49
C HIS A 197 -19.22 20.25 5.15
N ILE A 198 -18.00 19.74 5.04
CA ILE A 198 -17.68 18.33 4.74
C ILE A 198 -17.29 17.64 6.03
N ARG A 199 -17.99 16.57 6.41
CA ARG A 199 -17.76 15.79 7.61
C ARG A 199 -17.57 14.31 7.30
N THR A 200 -16.48 13.73 7.77
CA THR A 200 -16.19 12.29 7.73
C THR A 200 -15.25 11.91 8.86
N SER A 201 -15.35 10.69 9.38
CA SER A 201 -14.41 10.16 10.37
C SER A 201 -13.13 9.60 9.75
N ALA A 202 -12.99 9.63 8.41
CA ALA A 202 -11.80 9.14 7.73
C ALA A 202 -10.55 9.87 8.21
N SER A 203 -9.72 9.19 9.00
CA SER A 203 -8.57 9.80 9.66
C SER A 203 -7.45 10.10 8.67
N CYS A 204 -6.92 11.31 8.74
CA CYS A 204 -5.77 11.76 7.97
C CYS A 204 -4.50 11.69 8.84
N MET A 205 -3.50 10.93 8.41
CA MET A 205 -2.17 10.86 9.02
C MET A 205 -1.10 11.59 8.19
N GLY A 206 -1.54 12.48 7.30
CA GLY A 206 -0.70 13.25 6.38
C GLY A 206 -0.93 12.93 4.89
N GLN A 207 -1.78 11.93 4.57
CA GLN A 207 -2.03 11.48 3.19
C GLN A 207 -3.06 12.31 2.41
N GLY A 208 -3.60 13.38 2.99
CA GLY A 208 -4.44 14.33 2.24
C GLY A 208 -5.91 13.93 2.08
N ILE A 209 -6.54 13.26 3.06
CA ILE A 209 -7.96 12.84 3.00
C ILE A 209 -8.91 14.00 2.68
N GLY A 210 -8.74 15.14 3.36
CA GLY A 210 -9.61 16.30 3.13
C GLY A 210 -9.56 16.78 1.68
N GLN A 211 -8.37 16.86 1.11
CA GLN A 211 -8.18 17.26 -0.29
C GLN A 211 -8.80 16.23 -1.25
N MET A 212 -8.61 14.94 -0.99
CA MET A 212 -9.19 13.87 -1.81
C MET A 212 -10.72 13.95 -1.82
N VAL A 213 -11.35 14.05 -0.65
CA VAL A 213 -12.82 14.16 -0.52
C VAL A 213 -13.34 15.41 -1.21
N LEU A 214 -12.68 16.55 -1.03
CA LEU A 214 -13.03 17.82 -1.69
C LEU A 214 -12.94 17.68 -3.22
N THR A 215 -11.86 17.09 -3.74
CA THR A 215 -11.65 16.90 -5.18
C THR A 215 -12.75 16.02 -5.78
N GLU A 216 -13.12 14.91 -5.14
CA GLU A 216 -14.21 14.03 -5.58
C GLU A 216 -15.57 14.77 -5.66
N ILE A 217 -15.89 15.59 -4.64
CA ILE A 217 -17.13 16.37 -4.62
C ILE A 217 -17.11 17.45 -5.70
N CYS A 218 -16.02 18.21 -5.80
CA CYS A 218 -15.90 19.28 -6.80
C CYS A 218 -15.93 18.75 -8.24
N HIS A 219 -15.34 17.58 -8.49
CA HIS A 219 -15.39 16.95 -9.81
C HIS A 219 -16.84 16.68 -10.26
N VAL A 220 -17.67 16.20 -9.33
CA VAL A 220 -19.08 15.88 -9.63
C VAL A 220 -19.94 17.13 -9.71
N THR A 221 -19.77 18.04 -8.76
CA THR A 221 -20.63 19.23 -8.60
C THR A 221 -20.24 20.38 -9.51
N GLU A 222 -18.99 20.43 -9.96
CA GLU A 222 -18.36 21.56 -10.69
C GLU A 222 -18.38 22.89 -9.91
N LEU A 223 -18.54 22.80 -8.57
CA LEU A 223 -18.56 23.97 -7.69
C LEU A 223 -17.14 24.42 -7.35
N ASP A 224 -17.03 25.75 -7.06
CA ASP A 224 -15.79 26.34 -6.59
C ASP A 224 -15.38 25.70 -5.24
N PRO A 225 -14.15 25.15 -5.11
CA PRO A 225 -13.63 24.64 -3.85
C PRO A 225 -13.72 25.62 -2.67
N ALA A 226 -13.70 26.94 -2.92
CA ALA A 226 -13.84 27.97 -1.90
C ALA A 226 -15.22 27.97 -1.20
N LEU A 227 -16.22 27.30 -1.75
CA LEU A 227 -17.54 27.13 -1.11
C LEU A 227 -17.51 26.07 0.00
N PHE A 228 -16.50 25.21 0.06
CA PHE A 228 -16.43 24.10 0.98
C PHE A 228 -15.54 24.36 2.18
N VAL A 229 -15.92 23.76 3.31
CA VAL A 229 -15.15 23.75 4.56
C VAL A 229 -14.99 22.30 5.02
N PHE A 230 -13.77 21.77 5.00
CA PHE A 230 -13.49 20.44 5.55
C PHE A 230 -13.32 20.54 7.06
N GLU A 231 -14.17 19.85 7.83
CA GLU A 231 -14.12 19.84 9.29
C GLU A 231 -13.21 18.74 9.82
N ALA A 232 -12.53 19.02 10.94
CA ALA A 232 -11.80 17.99 11.66
C ALA A 232 -12.74 16.88 12.13
N ALA A 233 -12.25 15.63 12.16
CA ALA A 233 -13.04 14.51 12.62
C ALA A 233 -13.44 14.66 14.10
N ASP A 234 -14.74 14.57 14.37
CA ASP A 234 -15.35 14.62 15.70
C ASP A 234 -16.36 13.47 15.82
N THR A 235 -16.13 12.56 16.74
CA THR A 235 -17.00 11.37 16.93
C THR A 235 -18.44 11.69 17.30
N ALA A 236 -18.75 12.92 17.73
CA ALA A 236 -20.12 13.38 18.01
C ALA A 236 -20.84 13.87 16.75
N ARG A 237 -20.12 14.27 15.69
CA ARG A 237 -20.68 14.94 14.51
C ARG A 237 -20.37 14.25 13.19
N THR A 238 -19.23 13.56 13.09
CA THR A 238 -18.78 12.95 11.83
C THR A 238 -19.33 11.53 11.68
N PRO A 239 -19.85 11.16 10.50
CA PRO A 239 -20.29 9.79 10.26
C PRO A 239 -19.09 8.85 10.24
N ASP A 240 -19.27 7.65 10.83
CA ASP A 240 -18.24 6.61 10.84
C ASP A 240 -17.93 6.12 9.40
N SER A 241 -16.75 6.40 8.92
CA SER A 241 -16.23 6.01 7.60
C SER A 241 -15.19 4.88 7.70
N GLY A 242 -15.13 4.20 8.84
CA GLY A 242 -14.20 3.12 9.12
C GLY A 242 -12.75 3.57 9.30
N THR A 243 -11.89 2.60 9.57
CA THR A 243 -10.47 2.82 9.87
C THR A 243 -9.68 3.22 8.62
N SER A 244 -8.71 4.13 8.75
CA SER A 244 -7.73 4.41 7.70
C SER A 244 -6.65 3.33 7.67
N THR A 245 -6.89 2.27 6.91
CA THR A 245 -6.03 1.08 6.75
C THR A 245 -6.22 0.49 5.35
N ALA A 246 -5.46 -0.53 4.97
CA ALA A 246 -5.66 -1.32 3.75
C ALA A 246 -5.82 -0.47 2.46
N SER A 247 -5.21 0.69 2.41
CA SER A 247 -5.25 1.63 1.27
C SER A 247 -6.68 1.92 0.77
N ARG A 248 -7.68 1.96 1.70
CA ARG A 248 -9.10 1.93 1.38
C ARG A 248 -9.78 3.30 1.21
N GLN A 249 -9.22 4.36 1.80
CA GLN A 249 -9.98 5.61 1.94
C GLN A 249 -10.33 6.28 0.60
N THR A 250 -9.43 6.28 -0.37
CA THR A 250 -9.73 6.83 -1.69
C THR A 250 -10.89 6.07 -2.34
N VAL A 251 -10.87 4.73 -2.27
CA VAL A 251 -11.92 3.91 -2.87
C VAL A 251 -13.25 4.01 -2.10
N MET A 252 -13.22 3.88 -0.77
CA MET A 252 -14.45 3.81 0.04
C MET A 252 -15.02 5.20 0.34
N THR A 253 -14.21 6.07 0.93
CA THR A 253 -14.65 7.42 1.30
C THR A 253 -14.74 8.33 0.09
N GLY A 254 -13.85 8.16 -0.92
CA GLY A 254 -13.93 8.87 -2.19
C GLY A 254 -15.24 8.55 -2.93
N GLU A 255 -15.61 7.28 -3.07
CA GLU A 255 -16.90 6.93 -3.69
C GLU A 255 -18.11 7.46 -2.89
N ALA A 256 -18.04 7.47 -1.54
CA ALA A 256 -19.07 8.10 -0.72
C ALA A 256 -19.14 9.62 -0.95
N ALA A 257 -17.98 10.27 -1.16
CA ALA A 257 -17.87 11.70 -1.50
C ALA A 257 -18.48 11.99 -2.88
N ARG A 258 -18.17 11.17 -3.88
CA ARG A 258 -18.76 11.27 -5.23
C ARG A 258 -20.29 11.17 -5.16
N ARG A 259 -20.82 10.18 -4.45
CA ARG A 259 -22.28 9.97 -4.29
C ARG A 259 -22.98 11.10 -3.56
N VAL A 260 -22.38 11.69 -2.54
CA VAL A 260 -22.98 12.84 -1.87
C VAL A 260 -22.90 14.09 -2.73
N GLY A 261 -21.82 14.23 -3.54
CA GLY A 261 -21.70 15.28 -4.55
C GLY A 261 -22.82 15.22 -5.58
N GLU A 262 -23.18 14.02 -6.07
CA GLU A 262 -24.33 13.82 -6.98
C GLU A 262 -25.63 14.28 -6.35
N LYS A 263 -25.87 13.97 -5.08
CA LYS A 263 -27.08 14.43 -4.36
C LYS A 263 -27.14 15.94 -4.25
N LEU A 264 -26.02 16.57 -3.93
CA LEU A 264 -25.91 18.03 -3.89
C LEU A 264 -26.16 18.64 -5.27
N LYS A 265 -25.52 18.10 -6.32
CA LYS A 265 -25.75 18.56 -7.72
C LYS A 265 -27.20 18.47 -8.12
N MET A 266 -27.88 17.36 -7.79
CA MET A 266 -29.33 17.21 -8.05
C MET A 266 -30.16 18.25 -7.30
N ALA A 267 -29.83 18.56 -6.05
CA ALA A 267 -30.54 19.57 -5.27
C ALA A 267 -30.39 20.99 -5.88
N LEU A 268 -29.24 21.27 -6.50
CA LEU A 268 -28.95 22.54 -7.16
C LEU A 268 -29.56 22.63 -8.56
N SER A 269 -29.75 21.50 -9.27
CA SER A 269 -30.27 21.47 -10.65
C SER A 269 -31.70 22.03 -10.78
N GLY A 270 -32.47 22.10 -9.69
CA GLY A 270 -33.78 22.74 -9.61
C GLY A 270 -33.76 24.27 -9.52
N GLY A 271 -32.63 24.91 -9.83
CA GLY A 271 -32.46 26.37 -9.77
C GLY A 271 -32.23 26.93 -8.34
N LYS A 272 -32.00 26.05 -7.36
CA LYS A 272 -31.64 26.45 -5.99
C LYS A 272 -30.19 26.94 -5.94
N THR A 273 -29.97 27.97 -5.15
CA THR A 273 -28.62 28.45 -4.78
C THR A 273 -28.15 27.75 -3.50
N ILE A 274 -26.87 27.85 -3.18
CA ILE A 274 -26.33 27.36 -1.88
C ILE A 274 -27.11 27.99 -0.71
N ALA A 275 -27.39 29.29 -0.77
CA ALA A 275 -28.23 29.96 0.24
C ALA A 275 -29.65 29.36 0.33
N GLY A 276 -30.21 28.90 -0.77
CA GLY A 276 -31.52 28.23 -0.78
C GLY A 276 -31.51 26.80 -0.22
N LEU A 277 -30.34 26.26 0.08
CA LEU A 277 -30.12 24.97 0.74
C LEU A 277 -29.71 25.12 2.21
N GLU A 278 -29.74 26.32 2.78
CA GLU A 278 -29.35 26.58 4.19
C GLU A 278 -30.05 25.63 5.16
N GLY A 279 -29.29 25.01 6.06
CA GLY A 279 -29.74 24.02 7.02
C GLY A 279 -30.01 22.61 6.46
N GLN A 280 -29.82 22.37 5.18
CA GLN A 280 -29.97 21.04 4.58
C GLN A 280 -28.71 20.20 4.75
N GLU A 281 -28.93 18.89 4.89
CA GLU A 281 -27.89 17.88 4.97
C GLU A 281 -28.02 16.87 3.84
N PHE A 282 -26.86 16.43 3.31
CA PHE A 282 -26.76 15.38 2.30
C PHE A 282 -25.81 14.30 2.80
N PHE A 283 -26.25 13.05 2.74
CA PHE A 283 -25.47 11.91 3.22
C PHE A 283 -25.07 10.98 2.07
N GLY A 284 -23.79 10.70 1.97
CA GLY A 284 -23.20 9.74 1.04
C GLY A 284 -22.66 8.53 1.75
N GLU A 285 -22.97 7.34 1.24
CA GLU A 285 -22.44 6.08 1.72
C GLU A 285 -22.04 5.20 0.54
N TYR A 286 -20.91 4.53 0.68
CA TYR A 286 -20.51 3.42 -0.18
C TYR A 286 -20.13 2.22 0.70
N SER A 287 -20.62 1.05 0.35
CA SER A 287 -20.27 -0.20 1.00
C SER A 287 -19.80 -1.19 -0.06
N ALA A 288 -18.54 -1.55 -0.01
CA ALA A 288 -17.99 -2.56 -0.90
C ALA A 288 -18.50 -3.95 -0.51
N LYS A 289 -18.89 -4.73 -1.54
CA LYS A 289 -19.26 -6.13 -1.38
C LYS A 289 -18.12 -6.99 -1.87
N THR A 290 -17.59 -7.84 -1.00
CA THR A 290 -16.54 -8.80 -1.31
C THR A 290 -16.90 -10.17 -0.79
N ASP A 291 -16.27 -11.21 -1.34
CA ASP A 291 -16.47 -12.59 -0.93
C ASP A 291 -15.40 -13.00 0.10
N PRO A 292 -15.72 -13.92 1.02
CA PRO A 292 -14.70 -14.56 1.86
C PRO A 292 -13.62 -15.24 1.00
N LEU A 293 -12.43 -15.36 1.56
CA LEU A 293 -11.40 -16.20 0.93
C LEU A 293 -11.89 -17.65 0.88
N GLY A 294 -11.71 -18.31 -0.26
CA GLY A 294 -12.20 -19.66 -0.49
C GLY A 294 -13.71 -19.76 -0.75
N ALA A 295 -14.38 -18.64 -1.06
CA ALA A 295 -15.78 -18.69 -1.48
C ALA A 295 -15.98 -19.61 -2.69
N ILE A 296 -16.98 -20.49 -2.59
CA ILE A 296 -17.33 -21.43 -3.67
C ILE A 296 -18.20 -20.68 -4.68
N LYS A 297 -17.53 -20.01 -5.60
CA LYS A 297 -18.14 -19.25 -6.72
C LYS A 297 -17.29 -19.42 -7.96
N GLU A 298 -17.91 -19.29 -9.13
CA GLU A 298 -17.21 -19.28 -10.42
C GLU A 298 -16.18 -18.14 -10.52
N SER A 299 -16.54 -16.97 -10.02
CA SER A 299 -15.68 -15.78 -10.01
C SER A 299 -15.77 -15.07 -8.66
N PRO A 300 -15.01 -15.52 -7.64
CA PRO A 300 -15.01 -14.88 -6.33
C PRO A 300 -14.31 -13.51 -6.39
N ILE A 301 -14.87 -12.51 -5.74
CA ILE A 301 -14.31 -11.16 -5.60
C ILE A 301 -13.91 -10.97 -4.14
N SER A 302 -12.70 -11.36 -3.77
CA SER A 302 -12.21 -11.23 -2.39
C SER A 302 -11.67 -9.84 -2.06
N GLN A 303 -11.31 -9.05 -3.06
CA GLN A 303 -10.84 -7.65 -2.93
C GLN A 303 -11.52 -6.75 -3.94
N VAL A 304 -11.71 -5.49 -3.57
CA VAL A 304 -12.40 -4.48 -4.42
C VAL A 304 -11.58 -4.13 -5.66
N SER A 305 -10.27 -3.98 -5.48
CA SER A 305 -9.31 -3.74 -6.56
C SER A 305 -7.89 -4.02 -6.08
N TYR A 306 -6.96 -4.09 -7.02
CA TYR A 306 -5.53 -4.19 -6.77
C TYR A 306 -4.77 -3.10 -7.50
N SER A 307 -3.78 -2.53 -6.82
CA SER A 307 -2.76 -1.67 -7.41
C SER A 307 -1.50 -2.49 -7.66
N TYR A 308 -0.78 -2.18 -8.73
CA TYR A 308 0.42 -2.89 -9.19
C TYR A 308 1.58 -1.95 -9.35
N GLY A 309 2.81 -2.46 -9.26
CA GLY A 309 3.98 -1.63 -9.49
C GLY A 309 5.27 -2.39 -9.70
N ALA A 310 6.14 -1.79 -10.50
CA ALA A 310 7.53 -2.15 -10.64
C ALA A 310 8.40 -1.01 -10.12
N GLN A 311 9.48 -1.35 -9.43
CA GLN A 311 10.42 -0.37 -8.89
C GLN A 311 11.83 -0.76 -9.22
N VAL A 312 12.65 0.23 -9.58
CA VAL A 312 14.09 0.06 -9.78
C VAL A 312 14.87 0.94 -8.83
N ILE A 313 15.98 0.40 -8.32
CA ILE A 313 16.96 1.09 -7.48
C ILE A 313 18.30 1.06 -8.19
N ILE A 314 18.89 2.22 -8.34
CA ILE A 314 20.17 2.43 -9.06
C ILE A 314 21.24 2.78 -8.04
N LEU A 315 22.34 2.03 -8.05
CA LEU A 315 23.53 2.30 -7.24
C LEU A 315 24.65 2.89 -8.12
N ASN A 316 25.47 3.74 -7.52
CA ASN A 316 26.76 4.09 -8.11
C ASN A 316 27.83 3.02 -7.82
N GLU A 317 29.02 3.18 -8.38
CA GLU A 317 30.15 2.26 -8.19
C GLU A 317 30.59 2.10 -6.72
N GLN A 318 30.29 3.08 -5.87
CA GLN A 318 30.58 3.04 -4.44
C GLN A 318 29.43 2.40 -3.64
N GLY A 319 28.38 1.88 -4.29
CA GLY A 319 27.23 1.24 -3.69
C GLY A 319 26.28 2.20 -2.97
N ARG A 320 26.32 3.49 -3.25
CA ARG A 320 25.32 4.44 -2.75
C ARG A 320 24.13 4.44 -3.69
N ILE A 321 22.93 4.51 -3.11
CA ILE A 321 21.69 4.65 -3.88
C ILE A 321 21.66 6.06 -4.47
N GLU A 322 21.71 6.17 -5.79
CA GLU A 322 21.65 7.45 -6.51
C GLU A 322 20.22 7.79 -6.90
N LYS A 323 19.46 6.78 -7.35
CA LYS A 323 18.12 7.00 -7.88
C LYS A 323 17.19 5.85 -7.55
N ALA A 324 15.94 6.17 -7.28
CA ALA A 324 14.84 5.21 -7.15
C ALA A 324 13.71 5.62 -8.08
N VAL A 325 13.27 4.71 -8.94
CA VAL A 325 12.16 4.94 -9.89
C VAL A 325 11.04 3.96 -9.61
N SER A 326 9.81 4.47 -9.49
CA SER A 326 8.60 3.67 -9.30
C SER A 326 7.64 3.88 -10.46
N ALA A 327 7.30 2.81 -11.17
CA ALA A 327 6.23 2.80 -12.16
C ALA A 327 5.02 2.06 -11.54
N PHE A 328 3.94 2.81 -11.24
CA PHE A 328 2.82 2.29 -10.48
C PHE A 328 1.47 2.52 -11.16
N ASP A 329 0.68 1.47 -11.19
CA ASP A 329 -0.75 1.50 -11.49
C ASP A 329 -1.54 1.72 -10.19
N VAL A 330 -2.03 2.92 -10.04
CA VAL A 330 -2.92 3.35 -8.95
C VAL A 330 -4.31 3.76 -9.47
N GLY A 331 -4.66 3.29 -10.66
CA GLY A 331 -5.84 3.74 -11.39
C GLY A 331 -5.74 5.20 -11.81
N THR A 332 -6.87 5.88 -11.86
CA THR A 332 -6.90 7.33 -12.12
C THR A 332 -6.53 8.09 -10.84
N PRO A 333 -5.45 8.86 -10.81
CA PRO A 333 -5.07 9.62 -9.61
C PRO A 333 -6.07 10.77 -9.37
N VAL A 334 -6.71 10.79 -8.20
CA VAL A 334 -7.62 11.89 -7.81
C VAL A 334 -6.86 13.22 -7.71
N ASN A 335 -5.62 13.17 -7.26
CA ASN A 335 -4.71 14.30 -7.25
C ASN A 335 -3.29 13.78 -7.51
N VAL A 336 -2.73 14.12 -8.66
CA VAL A 336 -1.42 13.62 -9.13
C VAL A 336 -0.32 13.95 -8.13
N GLN A 337 -0.19 15.21 -7.71
CA GLN A 337 0.86 15.65 -6.80
C GLN A 337 0.79 14.94 -5.44
N SER A 338 -0.43 14.69 -4.92
CA SER A 338 -0.60 13.95 -3.68
C SER A 338 -0.20 12.47 -3.82
N VAL A 339 -0.50 11.86 -4.96
CA VAL A 339 -0.12 10.47 -5.27
C VAL A 339 1.40 10.35 -5.41
N GLU A 340 2.04 11.24 -6.16
CA GLU A 340 3.50 11.31 -6.30
C GLU A 340 4.18 11.44 -4.94
N GLY A 341 3.77 12.39 -4.10
CA GLY A 341 4.32 12.55 -2.76
C GLY A 341 4.09 11.34 -1.84
N GLN A 342 3.00 10.57 -2.02
CA GLN A 342 2.79 9.30 -1.30
C GLN A 342 3.75 8.21 -1.79
N ILE A 343 4.04 8.16 -3.08
CA ILE A 343 4.97 7.17 -3.67
C ILE A 343 6.41 7.50 -3.26
N GLU A 344 6.84 8.74 -3.38
CA GLU A 344 8.16 9.21 -2.94
C GLU A 344 8.41 8.93 -1.46
N GLY A 345 7.48 9.33 -0.59
CA GLY A 345 7.55 9.01 0.84
C GLY A 345 7.55 7.51 1.14
N GLY A 346 6.89 6.71 0.30
CA GLY A 346 6.92 5.25 0.38
C GLY A 346 8.26 4.66 -0.02
N MET A 347 8.89 5.17 -1.09
CA MET A 347 10.24 4.78 -1.51
C MET A 347 11.28 5.05 -0.41
N VAL A 348 11.29 6.26 0.16
CA VAL A 348 12.22 6.61 1.25
C VAL A 348 12.03 5.70 2.46
N MET A 349 10.78 5.44 2.86
CA MET A 349 10.47 4.50 3.95
C MET A 349 10.92 3.08 3.61
N GLY A 350 10.74 2.64 2.38
CA GLY A 350 11.17 1.32 1.90
C GLY A 350 12.68 1.15 1.85
N ILE A 351 13.43 2.19 1.47
CA ILE A 351 14.90 2.20 1.52
C ILE A 351 15.35 2.12 2.99
N GLY A 352 14.75 2.92 3.87
CA GLY A 352 15.01 2.84 5.32
C GLY A 352 14.83 1.43 5.85
N TYR A 353 13.68 0.82 5.60
CA TYR A 353 13.37 -0.56 6.00
C TYR A 353 14.35 -1.58 5.40
N GLY A 354 14.72 -1.41 4.14
CA GLY A 354 15.63 -2.32 3.45
C GLY A 354 17.08 -2.20 3.89
N VAL A 355 17.57 -1.00 4.17
CA VAL A 355 19.02 -0.74 4.24
C VAL A 355 19.47 -0.17 5.58
N THR A 356 18.77 0.83 6.13
CA THR A 356 19.34 1.63 7.24
C THR A 356 18.66 1.43 8.60
N GLU A 357 17.35 1.17 8.62
CA GLU A 357 16.58 1.15 9.86
C GLU A 357 16.70 -0.17 10.60
N LYS A 358 17.06 -0.12 11.87
CA LYS A 358 17.10 -1.27 12.77
C LYS A 358 16.46 -0.90 14.11
N PHE A 359 15.40 -1.61 14.48
CA PHE A 359 14.83 -1.56 15.80
C PHE A 359 15.35 -2.75 16.62
N GLU A 360 16.22 -2.49 17.57
CA GLU A 360 16.84 -3.55 18.38
C GLU A 360 16.04 -3.83 19.65
N CYS A 361 15.74 -5.12 19.85
CA CYS A 361 15.26 -5.67 21.12
C CYS A 361 16.26 -6.70 21.64
N VAL A 362 16.53 -6.69 22.94
CA VAL A 362 17.30 -7.72 23.61
C VAL A 362 16.47 -8.23 24.77
N ASP A 363 16.22 -9.53 24.80
CA ASP A 363 15.37 -10.19 25.81
C ASP A 363 13.99 -9.52 25.96
N GLY A 364 13.38 -9.10 24.84
CA GLY A 364 12.10 -8.41 24.80
C GLY A 364 12.13 -6.90 25.11
N TYR A 365 13.29 -6.37 25.48
CA TYR A 365 13.43 -4.94 25.85
C TYR A 365 13.98 -4.12 24.67
N PRO A 366 13.32 -3.00 24.28
CA PRO A 366 13.84 -2.06 23.30
C PRO A 366 15.20 -1.49 23.75
N LYS A 367 16.19 -1.55 22.87
CA LYS A 367 17.49 -0.91 23.04
C LYS A 367 17.68 0.32 22.17
N SER A 368 16.86 0.42 21.11
CA SER A 368 16.90 1.55 20.18
C SER A 368 16.42 2.84 20.83
N LYS A 369 17.16 3.91 20.57
CA LYS A 369 16.76 5.29 20.86
C LYS A 369 16.40 6.00 19.56
N PHE A 370 15.65 7.11 19.62
CA PHE A 370 15.23 7.84 18.42
C PHE A 370 16.37 8.12 17.43
N GLY A 371 17.51 8.58 17.92
CA GLY A 371 18.67 8.91 17.08
C GLY A 371 19.47 7.70 16.58
N THR A 372 19.16 6.46 17.00
CA THR A 372 19.93 5.26 16.66
C THR A 372 19.21 4.27 15.77
N ILE A 373 17.95 4.55 15.37
CA ILE A 373 17.16 3.65 14.52
C ILE A 373 17.69 3.62 13.09
N GLY A 374 18.28 4.72 12.59
CA GLY A 374 18.82 4.81 11.23
C GLY A 374 17.82 5.41 10.23
N PHE A 375 16.90 6.25 10.66
CA PHE A 375 16.03 6.98 9.75
C PHE A 375 16.84 7.82 8.76
N MET A 376 16.46 7.72 7.48
CA MET A 376 17.05 8.50 6.41
C MET A 376 16.74 9.99 6.60
N ARG A 377 17.75 10.84 6.43
CA ARG A 377 17.59 12.30 6.44
C ARG A 377 17.26 12.80 5.04
N ALA A 378 16.63 13.95 4.93
CA ALA A 378 16.29 14.56 3.63
C ALA A 378 17.53 14.75 2.72
N THR A 379 18.69 15.03 3.31
CA THR A 379 19.97 15.19 2.58
C THR A 379 20.61 13.87 2.14
N GLU A 380 20.09 12.75 2.59
CA GLU A 380 20.57 11.39 2.27
C GLU A 380 19.62 10.68 1.28
N ALA A 381 18.45 11.27 1.03
CA ALA A 381 17.48 10.72 0.07
C ALA A 381 18.06 10.77 -1.35
N PRO A 382 17.92 9.67 -2.12
CA PRO A 382 18.34 9.66 -3.53
C PRO A 382 17.39 10.52 -4.39
N GLU A 383 17.72 10.65 -5.68
CA GLU A 383 16.75 11.15 -6.65
C GLU A 383 15.57 10.19 -6.72
N LEU A 384 14.34 10.74 -6.68
CA LEU A 384 13.10 9.98 -6.72
C LEU A 384 12.33 10.33 -8.00
N GLU A 385 11.92 9.31 -8.74
CA GLU A 385 11.11 9.46 -9.95
C GLU A 385 9.87 8.59 -9.87
N VAL A 386 8.72 9.16 -10.24
CA VAL A 386 7.43 8.49 -10.24
C VAL A 386 6.86 8.47 -11.65
N ILE A 387 6.47 7.28 -12.11
CA ILE A 387 5.77 7.04 -13.38
C ILE A 387 4.39 6.47 -13.04
N LEU A 388 3.33 7.16 -13.44
CA LEU A 388 1.96 6.71 -13.22
C LEU A 388 1.46 5.96 -14.45
N CYS A 389 1.25 4.66 -14.30
CA CYS A 389 0.73 3.77 -15.35
C CYS A 389 -0.79 3.68 -15.23
N GLN A 390 -1.50 4.53 -15.97
CA GLN A 390 -2.96 4.56 -15.92
C GLN A 390 -3.58 3.51 -16.87
N PRO A 391 -4.70 2.87 -16.48
CA PRO A 391 -5.44 2.01 -17.37
C PRO A 391 -6.13 2.82 -18.49
N ASP A 392 -6.48 2.14 -19.59
CA ASP A 392 -7.34 2.72 -20.63
C ASP A 392 -8.69 3.17 -20.04
N GLU A 393 -9.31 4.20 -20.65
CA GLU A 393 -10.61 4.73 -20.23
C GLU A 393 -11.69 3.66 -20.08
N LYS A 394 -11.75 2.71 -21.02
CA LYS A 394 -12.72 1.60 -21.03
C LYS A 394 -12.56 0.61 -19.88
N ASP A 395 -11.36 0.55 -19.27
CA ASP A 395 -10.98 -0.42 -18.24
C ASP A 395 -10.94 0.22 -16.83
N LYS A 396 -11.28 1.51 -16.71
CA LYS A 396 -11.34 2.20 -15.42
C LYS A 396 -12.37 1.59 -14.48
N LEU A 397 -12.06 1.61 -13.18
CA LEU A 397 -13.01 1.19 -12.15
C LEU A 397 -14.26 2.09 -12.16
N PRO A 398 -15.47 1.53 -11.94
CA PRO A 398 -16.71 2.28 -12.01
C PRO A 398 -17.03 3.09 -10.73
N PHE A 399 -16.09 3.24 -9.84
CA PHE A 399 -16.23 3.96 -8.57
C PHE A 399 -15.00 4.83 -8.31
N SER A 400 -15.15 5.83 -7.42
CA SER A 400 -14.10 6.76 -7.01
C SER A 400 -13.26 7.29 -8.18
N LEU A 401 -13.93 7.75 -9.24
CA LEU A 401 -13.32 8.27 -10.48
C LEU A 401 -12.29 7.32 -11.12
N GLY A 402 -12.34 6.04 -10.83
CA GLY A 402 -11.39 5.04 -11.33
C GLY A 402 -10.10 4.90 -10.51
N ALA A 403 -10.03 5.51 -9.32
CA ALA A 403 -8.86 5.45 -8.47
C ALA A 403 -8.71 4.11 -7.76
N LYS A 404 -7.45 3.71 -7.51
CA LYS A 404 -7.05 2.60 -6.65
C LYS A 404 -6.28 3.14 -5.43
N GLY A 405 -6.08 2.30 -4.42
CA GLY A 405 -5.28 2.68 -3.26
C GLY A 405 -3.77 2.63 -3.54
N CYS A 406 -3.01 3.66 -3.16
CA CYS A 406 -1.54 3.66 -3.31
C CYS A 406 -0.79 3.59 -1.98
N GLY A 407 -1.45 3.86 -0.87
CA GLY A 407 -0.82 4.16 0.42
C GLY A 407 0.16 3.10 0.96
N GLU A 408 0.01 1.85 0.62
CA GLU A 408 0.88 0.76 1.09
C GLU A 408 1.80 0.23 -0.03
N LEU A 409 1.33 0.17 -1.29
CA LEU A 409 2.10 -0.34 -2.43
C LEU A 409 3.46 0.34 -2.56
N CYS A 410 3.51 1.65 -2.35
CA CYS A 410 4.66 2.50 -2.61
C CYS A 410 5.95 2.14 -1.85
N MET A 411 5.89 1.32 -0.80
CA MET A 411 7.10 0.83 -0.12
C MET A 411 7.34 -0.68 -0.31
N ILE A 412 6.39 -1.41 -0.89
CA ILE A 412 6.44 -2.88 -0.93
C ILE A 412 7.63 -3.40 -1.73
N PRO A 413 7.89 -2.99 -2.98
CA PRO A 413 8.98 -3.52 -3.78
C PRO A 413 10.36 -2.92 -3.46
N THR A 414 10.45 -1.89 -2.59
CA THR A 414 11.69 -1.13 -2.40
C THR A 414 12.82 -1.97 -1.79
N ALA A 415 12.55 -2.68 -0.69
CA ALA A 415 13.59 -3.47 -0.02
C ALA A 415 14.17 -4.58 -0.89
N PRO A 416 13.37 -5.40 -1.63
CA PRO A 416 13.92 -6.38 -2.54
C PRO A 416 14.61 -5.75 -3.76
N ALA A 417 14.17 -4.60 -4.26
CA ALA A 417 14.88 -3.88 -5.31
C ALA A 417 16.26 -3.40 -4.85
N CYS A 418 16.39 -2.90 -3.60
CA CYS A 418 17.69 -2.61 -2.99
C CYS A 418 18.57 -3.86 -2.91
N ALA A 419 18.03 -4.97 -2.42
CA ALA A 419 18.78 -6.22 -2.28
C ALA A 419 19.28 -6.73 -3.63
N HIS A 420 18.46 -6.67 -4.68
CA HIS A 420 18.85 -7.03 -6.03
C HIS A 420 19.94 -6.09 -6.60
N ALA A 421 19.85 -4.78 -6.37
CA ALA A 421 20.87 -3.83 -6.79
C ALA A 421 22.23 -4.13 -6.15
N TYR A 422 22.26 -4.40 -4.84
CA TYR A 422 23.51 -4.81 -4.15
C TYR A 422 24.00 -6.17 -4.60
N TYR A 423 23.13 -7.13 -4.87
CA TYR A 423 23.52 -8.42 -5.44
C TYR A 423 24.23 -8.25 -6.79
N ARG A 424 23.73 -7.37 -7.66
CA ARG A 424 24.41 -7.05 -8.94
C ARG A 424 25.72 -6.31 -8.78
N LEU A 425 25.90 -5.57 -7.69
CA LEU A 425 27.14 -4.86 -7.41
C LEU A 425 28.25 -5.77 -6.88
N ASP A 426 27.93 -6.68 -5.95
CA ASP A 426 28.94 -7.41 -5.16
C ASP A 426 28.78 -8.94 -5.17
N GLY A 427 27.73 -9.48 -5.79
CA GLY A 427 27.44 -10.91 -5.86
C GLY A 427 26.98 -11.54 -4.52
N GLN A 428 26.76 -10.76 -3.46
CA GLN A 428 26.36 -11.29 -2.16
C GLN A 428 24.85 -11.42 -2.06
N PHE A 429 24.34 -12.64 -1.96
CA PHE A 429 22.93 -12.91 -1.72
C PHE A 429 22.58 -12.65 -0.25
N ARG A 430 21.71 -11.68 0.00
CA ARG A 430 21.32 -11.27 1.35
C ARG A 430 19.89 -11.75 1.66
N GLN A 431 19.73 -12.45 2.78
CA GLN A 431 18.48 -13.11 3.18
C GLN A 431 17.78 -12.43 4.36
N SER A 432 18.28 -11.30 4.83
CA SER A 432 17.72 -10.62 6.00
C SER A 432 17.67 -9.10 5.81
N LEU A 433 16.73 -8.47 6.48
CA LEU A 433 16.58 -7.02 6.54
C LEU A 433 16.82 -6.48 7.97
N PRO A 434 17.41 -5.30 8.13
CA PRO A 434 18.03 -4.51 7.06
C PRO A 434 19.25 -5.20 6.46
N LEU A 435 19.53 -4.91 5.18
CA LEU A 435 20.69 -5.48 4.48
C LEU A 435 21.98 -5.17 5.21
N ILE A 436 22.84 -6.17 5.35
CA ILE A 436 24.14 -6.04 5.98
C ILE A 436 25.23 -5.80 4.93
N ASN A 437 26.39 -5.26 5.37
CA ASN A 437 27.54 -5.01 4.50
C ASN A 437 27.19 -4.14 3.30
N THR A 438 26.50 -3.03 3.53
CA THR A 438 26.20 -2.02 2.53
C THR A 438 26.84 -0.69 2.92
N PRO A 439 27.29 0.15 1.95
CA PRO A 439 27.88 1.46 2.26
C PRO A 439 26.91 2.45 2.93
N CYS A 440 25.63 2.22 2.81
CA CYS A 440 24.59 3.09 3.39
C CYS A 440 24.32 2.77 4.86
N ARG A 441 24.82 1.68 5.40
CA ARG A 441 24.66 1.31 6.80
C ARG A 441 25.85 1.78 7.61
N LYS A 442 25.61 2.78 8.48
CA LYS A 442 26.58 3.26 9.48
C LYS A 442 26.61 2.36 10.70
#